data_6985014f1b4723ac010ced29cb719269
#
_entry.id   6985014f1b4723ac010ced29cb719269
#
_cell.length_a   1.000
_cell.length_b   1.000
_cell.length_c   1.000
_cell.angle_alpha   90.00
_cell.angle_beta   90.00
_cell.angle_gamma   90.00
#
_symmetry.space_group_name_H-M   'P 1'
#
loop_
_entity.id
_entity.type
_entity.pdbx_description
1 polymer ?
#
loop_
_entity_poly.entity_id
_entity_poly.type
_entity_poly.pdbx_seq_one_letter_code
_entity_poly.pdbx_strand_id
1 'polypeptide(L)'
;MNLIADAHTQLEATTLVSTAEVTHDEHHAHAEPPAFYSVIPFAALLLCIAFLPLIHKTEEWWEHNKNRLLVAVSLGLVTLLYYTFLYGHGVVDHGTHELSAPGFPAAIVVLKNALLVEYIPFIALLFSLYVISGGIAFNGNLVGRPILNTGIIAIGAAIASFIGTTGAAMLLIRPLLKANQKRDYVAHTVIFFIFVVCNTGGCLLPIGDPPLFLGFLRGVPFTWTLSLWPMWLAMNLSLLAVYFVFDTIRYRKEDKEKVEALPEVSEPFSLKGSINFLWLLLVIFCVAVLDPSKPVPGTDWHAPHFFREVCMFALAGISLLTTSKMIRKQNSFNYEAILEVAALFVGIFICMQAPVQILNVNGASLGIDSPWKFYWATGVLSSFLDNAPTYVVFFETAKAAGTNGTAVAGVNEVSLVAISLGAVFMGAMTYIGNGPNFMVKAIAEKNNIRMPSFFGFMAYSCAVLLPLSIVLTFVFLV
;
A
#
# COMPACT_ATOMS: atom_id res chain seq x y z
N MET A 1 51.21 -0.39 -55.49
CA MET A 1 51.30 -1.52 -54.55
C MET A 1 51.49 -1.05 -53.10
N ASN A 2 51.24 0.22 -52.79
CA ASN A 2 51.37 0.80 -51.43
C ASN A 2 50.07 1.28 -50.79
N LEU A 3 48.94 1.09 -51.45
CA LEU A 3 47.61 1.49 -50.92
C LEU A 3 46.83 0.34 -50.21
N ILE A 4 47.31 -0.88 -50.31
CA ILE A 4 46.67 -2.05 -49.67
C ILE A 4 47.30 -2.39 -48.32
N ALA A 5 48.57 -1.99 -48.10
CA ALA A 5 49.26 -2.19 -46.82
C ALA A 5 48.76 -1.24 -45.70
N ASP A 6 48.38 0.01 -46.05
CA ASP A 6 47.90 0.97 -45.06
C ASP A 6 46.47 0.66 -44.59
N ALA A 7 45.64 0.00 -45.42
CA ALA A 7 44.27 -0.38 -45.02
C ALA A 7 44.24 -1.53 -44.04
N HIS A 8 45.23 -2.48 -44.12
CA HIS A 8 45.33 -3.59 -43.17
C HIS A 8 45.82 -3.15 -41.79
N THR A 9 46.72 -2.18 -41.72
CA THR A 9 47.27 -1.68 -40.46
C THR A 9 46.25 -0.80 -39.70
N GLN A 10 45.36 -0.11 -40.42
CA GLN A 10 44.26 0.64 -39.78
C GLN A 10 43.09 -0.25 -39.33
N LEU A 11 42.86 -1.39 -40.02
CA LEU A 11 41.84 -2.37 -39.56
C LEU A 11 42.29 -3.12 -38.31
N GLU A 12 43.57 -3.47 -38.17
CA GLU A 12 44.09 -4.13 -36.97
C GLU A 12 44.16 -3.16 -35.78
N ALA A 13 44.43 -1.86 -35.98
CA ALA A 13 44.38 -0.86 -34.91
C ALA A 13 42.95 -0.58 -34.43
N THR A 14 41.92 -0.69 -35.30
CA THR A 14 40.50 -0.47 -34.93
C THR A 14 39.93 -1.72 -34.26
N THR A 15 40.44 -2.91 -34.53
CA THR A 15 40.01 -4.17 -33.88
C THR A 15 40.64 -4.35 -32.50
N LEU A 16 41.81 -3.75 -32.24
CA LEU A 16 42.46 -3.80 -30.92
C LEU A 16 41.92 -2.75 -29.91
N VAL A 17 41.16 -1.76 -30.35
CA VAL A 17 40.50 -0.81 -29.47
C VAL A 17 39.09 -1.26 -29.09
N SER A 18 38.51 -2.28 -29.77
CA SER A 18 37.17 -2.80 -29.52
C SER A 18 37.13 -3.99 -28.54
N THR A 19 38.26 -4.41 -27.98
CA THR A 19 38.33 -5.49 -26.98
C THR A 19 38.97 -5.06 -25.64
N ALA A 20 39.00 -3.74 -25.38
CA ALA A 20 38.94 -3.30 -23.99
C ALA A 20 37.49 -3.50 -23.52
N GLU A 21 37.12 -4.74 -23.21
CA GLU A 21 36.06 -4.99 -22.23
C GLU A 21 36.37 -4.10 -21.04
N VAL A 22 35.61 -3.03 -20.92
CA VAL A 22 35.40 -2.34 -19.65
C VAL A 22 34.69 -3.41 -18.80
N THR A 23 35.48 -4.27 -18.16
CA THR A 23 35.07 -4.97 -16.97
C THR A 23 34.78 -3.85 -15.95
N HIS A 24 33.60 -3.29 -16.02
CA HIS A 24 32.98 -2.78 -14.83
C HIS A 24 32.77 -4.02 -13.94
N ASP A 25 33.85 -4.43 -13.27
CA ASP A 25 33.73 -5.09 -11.98
C ASP A 25 33.03 -4.05 -11.06
N GLU A 26 31.72 -3.92 -11.23
CA GLU A 26 30.87 -3.54 -10.13
C GLU A 26 31.03 -4.67 -9.10
N HIS A 27 32.02 -4.54 -8.25
CA HIS A 27 32.07 -5.18 -6.95
C HIS A 27 30.85 -4.62 -6.18
N HIS A 28 29.65 -5.09 -6.53
CA HIS A 28 28.58 -5.15 -5.56
C HIS A 28 29.13 -6.03 -4.44
N ALA A 29 29.52 -5.38 -3.34
CA ALA A 29 29.86 -6.08 -2.12
C ALA A 29 28.62 -6.90 -1.73
N HIS A 30 28.56 -8.16 -2.18
CA HIS A 30 27.51 -9.09 -1.81
C HIS A 30 27.67 -9.36 -0.33
N ALA A 31 26.92 -8.63 0.49
CA ALA A 31 26.78 -8.98 1.89
C ALA A 31 26.20 -10.39 1.97
N GLU A 32 26.82 -11.27 2.75
CA GLU A 32 26.27 -12.61 2.96
C GLU A 32 24.85 -12.50 3.55
N PRO A 33 23.89 -13.34 3.08
CA PRO A 33 22.52 -13.26 3.58
C PRO A 33 22.45 -13.65 5.05
N PRO A 34 21.58 -13.00 5.84
CA PRO A 34 21.30 -13.41 7.20
C PRO A 34 20.83 -14.87 7.29
N ALA A 35 21.03 -15.52 8.43
CA ALA A 35 20.54 -16.86 8.66
C ALA A 35 18.99 -16.89 8.65
N PHE A 36 18.38 -17.95 8.16
CA PHE A 36 16.91 -18.06 8.02
C PHE A 36 16.12 -17.80 9.31
N TYR A 37 16.67 -18.17 10.48
CA TYR A 37 15.99 -17.93 11.76
C TYR A 37 15.88 -16.43 12.11
N SER A 38 16.64 -15.56 11.47
CA SER A 38 16.52 -14.10 11.65
C SER A 38 15.20 -13.52 11.11
N VAL A 39 14.42 -14.31 10.35
CA VAL A 39 13.07 -13.97 9.90
C VAL A 39 12.04 -14.07 11.04
N ILE A 40 12.34 -14.81 12.11
CA ILE A 40 11.39 -15.07 13.20
C ILE A 40 10.78 -13.80 13.80
N PRO A 41 11.52 -12.73 14.11
CA PRO A 41 10.91 -11.50 14.63
C PRO A 41 9.90 -10.87 13.67
N PHE A 42 10.17 -10.86 12.36
CA PHE A 42 9.26 -10.36 11.35
C PHE A 42 7.98 -11.21 11.27
N ALA A 43 8.13 -12.54 11.15
CA ALA A 43 7.00 -13.45 11.12
C ALA A 43 6.15 -13.36 12.41
N ALA A 44 6.80 -13.29 13.58
CA ALA A 44 6.12 -13.13 14.86
C ALA A 44 5.33 -11.83 14.93
N LEU A 45 5.90 -10.71 14.45
CA LEU A 45 5.20 -9.42 14.42
C LEU A 45 3.95 -9.48 13.53
N LEU A 46 4.07 -10.04 12.32
CA LEU A 46 2.93 -10.20 11.41
C LEU A 46 1.85 -11.12 12.01
N LEU A 47 2.24 -12.21 12.68
CA LEU A 47 1.29 -13.07 13.38
C LEU A 47 0.63 -12.36 14.57
N CYS A 48 1.34 -11.53 15.32
CA CYS A 48 0.75 -10.70 16.37
C CYS A 48 -0.30 -9.74 15.80
N ILE A 49 -0.01 -9.07 14.70
CA ILE A 49 -0.95 -8.15 14.01
C ILE A 49 -2.20 -8.91 13.55
N ALA A 50 -2.01 -10.10 12.97
CA ALA A 50 -3.12 -10.89 12.43
C ALA A 50 -4.00 -11.54 13.50
N PHE A 51 -3.41 -12.07 14.57
CA PHE A 51 -4.13 -12.94 15.50
C PHE A 51 -4.50 -12.30 16.84
N LEU A 52 -3.68 -11.37 17.39
CA LEU A 52 -3.99 -10.78 18.70
C LEU A 52 -5.33 -10.02 18.74
N PRO A 53 -5.76 -9.30 17.69
CA PRO A 53 -7.09 -8.68 17.67
C PRO A 53 -8.25 -9.68 17.53
N LEU A 54 -8.00 -10.94 17.15
CA LEU A 54 -9.02 -11.96 16.98
C LEU A 54 -9.20 -12.83 18.22
N ILE A 55 -8.25 -12.82 19.14
CA ILE A 55 -8.27 -13.62 20.35
C ILE A 55 -8.91 -12.79 21.47
N HIS A 56 -10.07 -13.18 21.95
CA HIS A 56 -10.86 -12.46 22.95
C HIS A 56 -10.08 -12.04 24.22
N LYS A 57 -9.07 -12.82 24.63
CA LYS A 57 -8.24 -12.49 25.82
C LYS A 57 -7.21 -11.38 25.57
N THR A 58 -6.82 -11.17 24.32
CA THR A 58 -5.79 -10.21 23.93
C THR A 58 -6.36 -9.02 23.15
N GLU A 59 -7.60 -9.10 22.69
CA GLU A 59 -8.29 -8.07 21.89
C GLU A 59 -8.23 -6.70 22.58
N GLU A 60 -8.75 -6.59 23.81
CA GLU A 60 -8.77 -5.34 24.56
C GLU A 60 -7.35 -4.80 24.82
N TRP A 61 -6.39 -5.67 25.15
CA TRP A 61 -5.00 -5.29 25.34
C TRP A 61 -4.36 -4.77 24.05
N TRP A 62 -4.67 -5.44 22.93
CA TRP A 62 -4.14 -5.06 21.60
C TRP A 62 -4.74 -3.77 21.05
N GLU A 63 -5.93 -3.35 21.45
CA GLU A 63 -6.54 -2.08 21.03
C GLU A 63 -5.71 -0.85 21.44
N HIS A 64 -4.86 -0.95 22.45
CA HIS A 64 -4.02 0.16 22.90
C HIS A 64 -2.75 0.30 22.06
N ASN A 65 -2.58 1.44 21.39
CA ASN A 65 -1.39 1.72 20.55
C ASN A 65 -0.05 1.60 21.31
N LYS A 66 -0.03 1.79 22.63
CA LYS A 66 1.15 1.58 23.47
C LYS A 66 1.60 0.10 23.47
N ASN A 67 0.66 -0.83 23.50
CA ASN A 67 0.94 -2.26 23.51
C ASN A 67 1.41 -2.75 22.14
N ARG A 68 0.79 -2.23 21.07
CA ARG A 68 1.26 -2.44 19.69
C ARG A 68 2.69 -1.95 19.51
N LEU A 69 3.00 -0.74 19.96
CA LEU A 69 4.35 -0.17 19.92
C LEU A 69 5.34 -1.01 20.75
N LEU A 70 4.93 -1.48 21.93
CA LEU A 70 5.77 -2.33 22.79
C LEU A 70 6.17 -3.61 22.05
N VAL A 71 5.22 -4.31 21.44
CA VAL A 71 5.50 -5.53 20.67
C VAL A 71 6.39 -5.23 19.47
N ALA A 72 6.07 -4.19 18.70
CA ALA A 72 6.81 -3.77 17.52
C ALA A 72 8.28 -3.43 17.84
N VAL A 73 8.50 -2.62 18.88
CA VAL A 73 9.85 -2.23 19.32
C VAL A 73 10.60 -3.41 19.93
N SER A 74 9.94 -4.26 20.71
CA SER A 74 10.59 -5.46 21.31
C SER A 74 11.11 -6.41 20.24
N LEU A 75 10.32 -6.71 19.21
CA LEU A 75 10.73 -7.58 18.11
C LEU A 75 11.76 -6.89 17.20
N GLY A 76 11.63 -5.58 16.97
CA GLY A 76 12.64 -4.79 16.29
C GLY A 76 13.99 -4.80 17.04
N LEU A 77 13.98 -4.70 18.36
CA LEU A 77 15.19 -4.82 19.18
C LEU A 77 15.83 -6.21 19.07
N VAL A 78 15.04 -7.28 19.05
CA VAL A 78 15.57 -8.64 18.81
C VAL A 78 16.29 -8.72 17.47
N THR A 79 15.73 -8.11 16.42
CA THR A 79 16.39 -8.04 15.10
C THR A 79 17.71 -7.25 15.18
N LEU A 80 17.74 -6.10 15.84
CA LEU A 80 18.97 -5.31 16.00
C LEU A 80 20.04 -6.04 16.82
N LEU A 81 19.64 -6.77 17.86
CA LEU A 81 20.55 -7.61 18.65
C LEU A 81 21.13 -8.75 17.81
N TYR A 82 20.34 -9.35 16.92
CA TYR A 82 20.84 -10.33 15.95
C TYR A 82 21.95 -9.73 15.07
N TYR A 83 21.73 -8.55 14.47
CA TYR A 83 22.76 -7.89 13.65
C TYR A 83 24.00 -7.48 14.45
N THR A 84 23.82 -7.13 15.73
CA THR A 84 24.93 -6.73 16.61
C THR A 84 25.82 -7.90 17.00
N PHE A 85 25.24 -9.06 17.33
CA PHE A 85 25.97 -10.13 18.01
C PHE A 85 26.11 -11.43 17.20
N LEU A 86 25.21 -11.69 16.25
CA LEU A 86 25.12 -13.01 15.61
C LEU A 86 25.37 -12.97 14.10
N TYR A 87 25.12 -11.85 13.43
CA TYR A 87 25.21 -11.78 11.97
C TYR A 87 26.65 -11.85 11.44
N GLY A 88 27.59 -11.17 12.09
CA GLY A 88 29.02 -11.26 11.77
C GLY A 88 29.49 -10.60 10.48
N HIS A 89 28.60 -10.01 9.69
CA HIS A 89 28.89 -9.37 8.40
C HIS A 89 28.41 -7.91 8.38
N GLY A 90 28.86 -7.14 7.38
CA GLY A 90 28.40 -5.76 7.14
C GLY A 90 27.03 -5.72 6.46
N VAL A 91 26.37 -4.57 6.58
CA VAL A 91 25.10 -4.25 5.90
C VAL A 91 25.32 -3.06 4.98
N VAL A 92 24.75 -3.08 3.77
CA VAL A 92 24.82 -1.96 2.83
C VAL A 92 23.91 -0.82 3.30
N ASP A 93 24.46 0.35 3.43
CA ASP A 93 23.71 1.59 3.70
C ASP A 93 23.01 2.04 2.41
N HIS A 94 21.70 2.09 2.40
CA HIS A 94 20.92 2.48 1.22
C HIS A 94 21.08 3.96 0.82
N GLY A 95 21.61 4.80 1.72
CA GLY A 95 21.85 6.21 1.42
C GLY A 95 23.24 6.50 0.84
N THR A 96 24.28 5.76 1.28
CA THR A 96 25.66 5.96 0.83
C THR A 96 26.16 4.85 -0.10
N HIS A 97 25.45 3.73 -0.19
CA HIS A 97 25.83 2.50 -0.90
C HIS A 97 27.12 1.87 -0.35
N GLU A 98 27.56 2.23 0.84
CA GLU A 98 28.75 1.68 1.48
C GLU A 98 28.38 0.48 2.37
N LEU A 99 29.29 -0.48 2.44
CA LEU A 99 29.18 -1.64 3.33
C LEU A 99 29.68 -1.26 4.73
N SER A 100 28.86 -1.44 5.76
CA SER A 100 29.26 -1.20 7.15
C SER A 100 30.26 -2.24 7.65
N ALA A 101 30.96 -1.92 8.73
CA ALA A 101 31.64 -2.92 9.53
C ALA A 101 30.60 -3.85 10.20
N PRO A 102 30.96 -5.12 10.51
CA PRO A 102 30.10 -6.04 11.23
C PRO A 102 29.85 -5.60 12.68
N GLY A 103 28.82 -6.16 13.30
CA GLY A 103 28.44 -5.92 14.69
C GLY A 103 27.59 -4.67 14.88
N PHE A 104 27.88 -3.86 15.89
CA PHE A 104 27.10 -2.66 16.21
C PHE A 104 26.93 -1.66 15.05
N PRO A 105 27.96 -1.39 14.21
CA PRO A 105 27.78 -0.56 13.01
C PRO A 105 26.76 -1.13 12.03
N ALA A 106 26.72 -2.45 11.82
CA ALA A 106 25.71 -3.08 10.98
C ALA A 106 24.30 -2.88 11.51
N ALA A 107 24.08 -3.03 12.81
CA ALA A 107 22.79 -2.76 13.44
C ALA A 107 22.37 -1.28 13.31
N ILE A 108 23.30 -0.34 13.38
CA ILE A 108 23.00 1.09 13.12
C ILE A 108 22.56 1.31 11.69
N VAL A 109 23.23 0.68 10.71
CA VAL A 109 22.84 0.80 9.29
C VAL A 109 21.48 0.17 9.06
N VAL A 110 21.18 -1.00 9.65
CA VAL A 110 19.83 -1.61 9.62
C VAL A 110 18.78 -0.64 10.16
N LEU A 111 19.03 -0.04 11.31
CA LEU A 111 18.13 0.93 11.91
C LEU A 111 17.96 2.19 11.04
N LYS A 112 19.06 2.71 10.47
CA LYS A 112 19.07 3.86 9.57
C LYS A 112 18.26 3.56 8.30
N ASN A 113 18.51 2.44 7.64
CA ASN A 113 17.76 2.01 6.44
C ASN A 113 16.27 1.89 6.76
N ALA A 114 15.91 1.20 7.84
CA ALA A 114 14.52 1.01 8.24
C ALA A 114 13.81 2.32 8.58
N LEU A 115 14.43 3.21 9.37
CA LEU A 115 13.76 4.41 9.84
C LEU A 115 13.85 5.59 8.87
N LEU A 116 15.03 5.87 8.32
CA LEU A 116 15.22 7.08 7.51
C LEU A 116 14.82 6.87 6.05
N VAL A 117 15.09 5.69 5.50
CA VAL A 117 14.81 5.45 4.08
C VAL A 117 13.38 4.95 3.84
N GLU A 118 12.82 4.17 4.77
CA GLU A 118 11.50 3.55 4.57
C GLU A 118 10.41 4.16 5.47
N TYR A 119 10.60 4.13 6.80
CA TYR A 119 9.54 4.50 7.76
C TYR A 119 9.15 5.97 7.69
N ILE A 120 10.11 6.90 7.72
CA ILE A 120 9.81 8.35 7.72
C ILE A 120 9.07 8.77 6.45
N PRO A 121 9.53 8.43 5.22
CA PRO A 121 8.78 8.74 4.00
C PRO A 121 7.38 8.13 3.98
N PHE A 122 7.26 6.89 4.43
CA PHE A 122 5.99 6.17 4.47
C PHE A 122 4.98 6.85 5.42
N ILE A 123 5.40 7.13 6.65
CA ILE A 123 4.52 7.77 7.64
C ILE A 123 4.21 9.23 7.26
N ALA A 124 5.16 9.96 6.70
CA ALA A 124 4.93 11.33 6.23
C ALA A 124 3.80 11.39 5.19
N LEU A 125 3.81 10.46 4.23
CA LEU A 125 2.74 10.36 3.24
C LEU A 125 1.40 10.00 3.90
N LEU A 126 1.35 8.88 4.62
CA LEU A 126 0.10 8.40 5.20
C LEU A 126 -0.51 9.41 6.18
N PHE A 127 0.32 10.02 7.02
CA PHE A 127 -0.11 11.07 7.95
C PHE A 127 -0.71 12.26 7.21
N SER A 128 -0.03 12.74 6.17
CA SER A 128 -0.47 13.92 5.41
C SER A 128 -1.78 13.65 4.70
N LEU A 129 -1.91 12.52 3.98
CA LEU A 129 -3.16 12.13 3.33
C LEU A 129 -4.29 11.95 4.35
N TYR A 130 -4.02 11.30 5.48
CA TYR A 130 -5.00 11.06 6.54
C TYR A 130 -5.51 12.35 7.17
N VAL A 131 -4.61 13.27 7.55
CA VAL A 131 -4.95 14.55 8.18
C VAL A 131 -5.72 15.45 7.22
N ILE A 132 -5.28 15.54 5.97
CA ILE A 132 -5.89 16.42 4.97
C ILE A 132 -7.27 15.89 4.57
N SER A 133 -7.39 14.58 4.25
CA SER A 133 -8.69 13.97 3.90
C SER A 133 -9.72 14.05 5.03
N GLY A 134 -9.26 13.95 6.29
CA GLY A 134 -10.11 14.15 7.47
C GLY A 134 -10.70 15.56 7.60
N GLY A 135 -10.19 16.53 6.82
CA GLY A 135 -10.72 17.89 6.73
C GLY A 135 -11.81 18.08 5.66
N ILE A 136 -12.24 17.04 4.96
CA ILE A 136 -13.28 17.07 3.94
C ILE A 136 -14.52 16.34 4.47
N ALA A 137 -15.71 16.95 4.36
CA ALA A 137 -16.96 16.32 4.77
C ALA A 137 -18.06 16.51 3.72
N PHE A 138 -18.74 15.40 3.43
CA PHE A 138 -19.98 15.41 2.66
C PHE A 138 -21.19 15.45 3.58
N ASN A 139 -22.09 16.39 3.36
CA ASN A 139 -23.39 16.49 4.04
C ASN A 139 -24.51 16.43 3.00
N GLY A 140 -25.65 15.89 3.41
CA GLY A 140 -26.86 15.81 2.58
C GLY A 140 -27.73 14.66 3.03
N ASN A 141 -29.03 14.76 2.72
CA ASN A 141 -29.98 13.69 2.94
C ASN A 141 -30.09 12.86 1.65
N LEU A 142 -29.31 11.80 1.60
CA LEU A 142 -29.31 10.85 0.49
C LEU A 142 -30.18 9.63 0.87
N VAL A 143 -30.98 9.14 -0.06
CA VAL A 143 -31.74 7.89 0.11
C VAL A 143 -30.92 6.73 -0.47
N GLY A 144 -30.67 5.70 0.32
CA GLY A 144 -29.82 4.55 -0.02
C GLY A 144 -30.45 3.63 -1.08
N ARG A 145 -30.66 4.15 -2.29
CA ARG A 145 -31.06 3.36 -3.47
C ARG A 145 -29.86 2.65 -4.11
N PRO A 146 -30.03 1.50 -4.76
CA PRO A 146 -28.94 0.76 -5.36
C PRO A 146 -28.04 1.59 -6.31
N ILE A 147 -28.66 2.44 -7.13
CA ILE A 147 -27.90 3.32 -8.04
C ILE A 147 -27.05 4.34 -7.29
N LEU A 148 -27.55 4.92 -6.21
CA LEU A 148 -26.84 5.89 -5.39
C LEU A 148 -25.68 5.22 -4.66
N ASN A 149 -25.94 4.08 -4.02
CA ASN A 149 -24.91 3.33 -3.30
C ASN A 149 -23.78 2.91 -4.26
N THR A 150 -24.14 2.38 -5.44
CA THR A 150 -23.17 2.02 -6.48
C THR A 150 -22.37 3.26 -6.93
N GLY A 151 -23.03 4.40 -7.10
CA GLY A 151 -22.39 5.66 -7.47
C GLY A 151 -21.40 6.16 -6.40
N ILE A 152 -21.75 6.07 -5.11
CA ILE A 152 -20.84 6.45 -4.02
C ILE A 152 -19.61 5.52 -3.99
N ILE A 153 -19.80 4.20 -4.16
CA ILE A 153 -18.71 3.24 -4.18
C ILE A 153 -17.83 3.46 -5.43
N ALA A 154 -18.43 3.74 -6.60
CA ALA A 154 -17.69 4.04 -7.83
C ALA A 154 -16.85 5.32 -7.72
N ILE A 155 -17.42 6.39 -7.14
CA ILE A 155 -16.67 7.62 -6.82
C ILE A 155 -15.53 7.28 -5.86
N GLY A 156 -15.79 6.44 -4.87
CA GLY A 156 -14.77 5.98 -3.92
C GLY A 156 -13.61 5.25 -4.61
N ALA A 157 -13.90 4.36 -5.57
CA ALA A 157 -12.88 3.71 -6.37
C ALA A 157 -12.02 4.72 -7.15
N ALA A 158 -12.68 5.70 -7.78
CA ALA A 158 -11.98 6.71 -8.58
C ALA A 158 -11.06 7.59 -7.74
N ILE A 159 -11.51 8.03 -6.56
CA ILE A 159 -10.73 8.95 -5.72
C ILE A 159 -9.71 8.24 -4.82
N ALA A 160 -9.87 6.94 -4.55
CA ALA A 160 -8.98 6.19 -3.65
C ALA A 160 -7.52 6.26 -4.09
N SER A 161 -7.26 6.21 -5.39
CA SER A 161 -5.90 6.35 -5.93
C SER A 161 -5.26 7.73 -5.71
N PHE A 162 -6.07 8.78 -5.50
CA PHE A 162 -5.58 10.16 -5.33
C PHE A 162 -5.45 10.60 -3.88
N ILE A 163 -6.31 10.09 -3.00
CA ILE A 163 -6.34 10.52 -1.59
C ILE A 163 -6.01 9.38 -0.61
N GLY A 164 -5.59 8.25 -1.16
CA GLY A 164 -5.36 7.02 -0.44
C GLY A 164 -6.65 6.27 -0.11
N THR A 165 -6.58 4.94 -0.03
CA THR A 165 -7.70 4.07 0.34
C THR A 165 -8.29 4.44 1.70
N THR A 166 -7.45 4.72 2.69
CA THR A 166 -7.89 5.17 4.03
C THR A 166 -8.61 6.52 3.97
N GLY A 167 -8.08 7.47 3.19
CA GLY A 167 -8.68 8.80 3.01
C GLY A 167 -10.06 8.72 2.35
N ALA A 168 -10.17 7.96 1.26
CA ALA A 168 -11.42 7.73 0.55
C ALA A 168 -12.46 7.01 1.42
N ALA A 169 -12.01 6.01 2.19
CA ALA A 169 -12.85 5.28 3.11
C ALA A 169 -13.43 6.19 4.19
N MET A 170 -12.60 7.00 4.85
CA MET A 170 -13.07 7.95 5.88
C MET A 170 -14.04 9.00 5.33
N LEU A 171 -13.80 9.46 4.10
CA LEU A 171 -14.61 10.46 3.45
C LEU A 171 -16.01 9.95 3.12
N LEU A 172 -16.13 8.72 2.62
CA LEU A 172 -17.35 8.22 2.00
C LEU A 172 -18.15 7.22 2.84
N ILE A 173 -17.54 6.56 3.84
CA ILE A 173 -18.25 5.56 4.64
C ILE A 173 -19.44 6.19 5.39
N ARG A 174 -19.26 7.35 6.02
CA ARG A 174 -20.32 7.99 6.80
C ARG A 174 -21.51 8.47 5.97
N PRO A 175 -21.33 9.19 4.85
CA PRO A 175 -22.42 9.50 3.92
C PRO A 175 -23.14 8.24 3.43
N LEU A 176 -22.41 7.18 3.12
CA LEU A 176 -23.00 5.91 2.69
C LEU A 176 -23.85 5.28 3.79
N LEU A 177 -23.35 5.23 5.03
CA LEU A 177 -24.12 4.71 6.18
C LEU A 177 -25.34 5.57 6.47
N LYS A 178 -25.21 6.91 6.44
CA LYS A 178 -26.33 7.86 6.65
C LYS A 178 -27.43 7.64 5.60
N ALA A 179 -27.04 7.48 4.31
CA ALA A 179 -28.00 7.21 3.24
C ALA A 179 -28.79 5.91 3.44
N ASN A 180 -28.19 4.93 4.11
CA ASN A 180 -28.76 3.60 4.32
C ASN A 180 -29.35 3.38 5.71
N GLN A 181 -29.46 4.41 6.56
CA GLN A 181 -29.94 4.28 7.95
C GLN A 181 -31.33 3.65 8.09
N LYS A 182 -32.19 3.80 7.09
CA LYS A 182 -33.56 3.28 7.10
C LYS A 182 -33.68 1.88 6.48
N ARG A 183 -32.59 1.31 5.98
CA ARG A 183 -32.54 -0.02 5.39
C ARG A 183 -32.26 -1.09 6.44
N ASP A 184 -32.86 -2.25 6.28
CA ASP A 184 -32.62 -3.41 7.15
C ASP A 184 -31.42 -4.25 6.67
N TYR A 185 -31.11 -4.20 5.37
CA TYR A 185 -30.02 -4.97 4.75
C TYR A 185 -28.90 -4.06 4.24
N VAL A 186 -27.89 -3.77 5.09
CA VAL A 186 -26.80 -2.82 4.78
C VAL A 186 -25.41 -3.48 4.79
N ALA A 187 -25.22 -4.60 5.51
CA ALA A 187 -23.90 -5.20 5.70
C ALA A 187 -23.16 -5.49 4.38
N HIS A 188 -23.87 -5.97 3.34
CA HIS A 188 -23.28 -6.22 2.02
C HIS A 188 -22.75 -4.94 1.36
N THR A 189 -23.41 -3.80 1.55
CA THR A 189 -22.96 -2.50 1.04
C THR A 189 -21.61 -2.12 1.65
N VAL A 190 -21.43 -2.37 2.94
CA VAL A 190 -20.15 -2.13 3.63
C VAL A 190 -19.08 -3.11 3.15
N ILE A 191 -19.43 -4.38 2.92
CA ILE A 191 -18.49 -5.39 2.39
C ILE A 191 -17.95 -4.96 1.02
N PHE A 192 -18.84 -4.59 0.08
CA PHE A 192 -18.40 -4.14 -1.24
C PHE A 192 -17.67 -2.79 -1.20
N PHE A 193 -18.02 -1.92 -0.26
CA PHE A 193 -17.24 -0.70 0.00
C PHE A 193 -15.80 -1.04 0.42
N ILE A 194 -15.60 -2.05 1.27
CA ILE A 194 -14.28 -2.54 1.64
C ILE A 194 -13.55 -3.11 0.41
N PHE A 195 -14.21 -3.94 -0.41
CA PHE A 195 -13.58 -4.50 -1.60
C PHE A 195 -13.09 -3.41 -2.56
N VAL A 196 -13.94 -2.42 -2.82
CA VAL A 196 -13.70 -1.42 -3.86
C VAL A 196 -12.90 -0.23 -3.31
N VAL A 197 -13.42 0.46 -2.29
CA VAL A 197 -12.84 1.74 -1.85
C VAL A 197 -11.61 1.56 -0.99
N CYS A 198 -11.61 0.54 -0.12
CA CYS A 198 -10.48 0.28 0.77
C CYS A 198 -9.34 -0.50 0.11
N ASN A 199 -9.53 -1.05 -1.09
CA ASN A 199 -8.53 -1.90 -1.74
C ASN A 199 -8.43 -1.64 -3.25
N THR A 200 -9.31 -2.26 -4.08
CA THR A 200 -9.12 -2.30 -5.54
C THR A 200 -9.10 -0.93 -6.19
N GLY A 201 -9.77 0.07 -5.62
CA GLY A 201 -9.75 1.45 -6.09
C GLY A 201 -8.40 2.15 -5.97
N GLY A 202 -7.53 1.70 -5.06
CA GLY A 202 -6.27 2.37 -4.72
C GLY A 202 -5.10 2.11 -5.66
N CYS A 203 -5.23 1.37 -6.78
CA CYS A 203 -4.06 0.87 -7.48
C CYS A 203 -3.51 1.74 -8.63
N LEU A 204 -4.07 2.92 -8.94
CA LEU A 204 -3.64 3.74 -10.08
C LEU A 204 -2.52 4.73 -9.78
N LEU A 205 -2.27 5.05 -8.51
CA LEU A 205 -1.15 5.91 -8.12
C LEU A 205 -0.42 5.31 -6.91
N PRO A 206 0.89 5.56 -6.77
CA PRO A 206 1.65 5.05 -5.63
C PRO A 206 1.09 5.48 -4.28
N ILE A 207 0.49 6.66 -4.21
CA ILE A 207 -0.13 7.20 -2.99
C ILE A 207 -1.50 6.58 -2.66
N GLY A 208 -2.07 5.79 -3.58
CA GLY A 208 -3.39 5.21 -3.43
C GLY A 208 -3.44 4.09 -2.40
N ASP A 209 -2.42 3.23 -2.38
CA ASP A 209 -2.35 2.14 -1.41
C ASP A 209 -0.91 1.91 -0.94
N PRO A 210 -0.65 1.59 0.33
CA PRO A 210 0.68 1.42 0.91
C PRO A 210 1.66 0.55 0.11
N PRO A 211 1.27 -0.62 -0.45
CA PRO A 211 2.17 -1.45 -1.26
C PRO A 211 2.83 -0.69 -2.41
N LEU A 212 2.04 0.09 -3.14
CA LEU A 212 2.52 0.80 -4.33
C LEU A 212 3.48 1.93 -3.97
N PHE A 213 3.25 2.57 -2.82
CA PHE A 213 4.18 3.57 -2.32
C PHE A 213 5.52 2.95 -1.92
N LEU A 214 5.53 1.77 -1.32
CA LEU A 214 6.77 1.04 -1.02
C LEU A 214 7.50 0.61 -2.31
N GLY A 215 6.77 0.31 -3.37
CA GLY A 215 7.34 0.10 -4.71
C GLY A 215 7.98 1.39 -5.26
N PHE A 216 7.30 2.53 -5.12
CA PHE A 216 7.83 3.83 -5.51
C PHE A 216 9.13 4.17 -4.75
N LEU A 217 9.20 3.93 -3.44
CA LEU A 217 10.43 4.12 -2.65
C LEU A 217 11.57 3.18 -3.09
N ARG A 218 11.25 2.07 -3.78
CA ARG A 218 12.21 1.11 -4.36
C ARG A 218 12.54 1.37 -5.83
N GLY A 219 12.16 2.55 -6.34
CA GLY A 219 12.52 3.02 -7.68
C GLY A 219 11.48 2.75 -8.77
N VAL A 220 10.30 2.21 -8.45
CA VAL A 220 9.19 2.14 -9.42
C VAL A 220 8.77 3.57 -9.80
N PRO A 221 8.70 3.92 -11.09
CA PRO A 221 8.32 5.26 -11.50
C PRO A 221 6.92 5.63 -11.01
N PHE A 222 6.72 6.89 -10.58
CA PHE A 222 5.43 7.37 -10.05
C PHE A 222 4.26 7.11 -11.00
N THR A 223 4.47 7.32 -12.30
CA THR A 223 3.43 7.15 -13.32
C THR A 223 3.24 5.71 -13.79
N TRP A 224 4.15 4.80 -13.41
CA TRP A 224 4.08 3.40 -13.86
C TRP A 224 2.78 2.72 -13.42
N THR A 225 2.29 3.00 -12.23
CA THR A 225 1.05 2.42 -11.71
C THR A 225 -0.18 2.78 -12.53
N LEU A 226 -0.12 3.85 -13.35
CA LEU A 226 -1.19 4.16 -14.31
C LEU A 226 -1.35 3.05 -15.37
N SER A 227 -0.29 2.28 -15.67
CA SER A 227 -0.40 1.14 -16.60
C SER A 227 -1.35 0.04 -16.10
N LEU A 228 -1.65 0.03 -14.79
CA LEU A 228 -2.59 -0.92 -14.17
C LEU A 228 -4.06 -0.60 -14.46
N TRP A 229 -4.35 0.49 -15.20
CA TRP A 229 -5.72 0.97 -15.45
C TRP A 229 -6.66 -0.09 -16.08
N PRO A 230 -6.23 -1.00 -17.00
CA PRO A 230 -7.15 -1.97 -17.57
C PRO A 230 -7.62 -3.00 -16.55
N MET A 231 -6.70 -3.48 -15.69
CA MET A 231 -6.99 -4.43 -14.62
C MET A 231 -7.82 -3.76 -13.51
N TRP A 232 -7.49 -2.51 -13.17
CA TRP A 232 -8.27 -1.69 -12.25
C TRP A 232 -9.71 -1.53 -12.74
N LEU A 233 -9.89 -1.19 -14.02
CA LEU A 233 -11.21 -0.99 -14.61
C LEU A 233 -12.00 -2.31 -14.63
N ALA A 234 -11.38 -3.40 -15.10
CA ALA A 234 -11.99 -4.71 -15.17
C ALA A 234 -12.48 -5.19 -13.79
N MET A 235 -11.61 -5.10 -12.76
CA MET A 235 -11.94 -5.52 -11.40
C MET A 235 -13.04 -4.64 -10.79
N ASN A 236 -12.91 -3.33 -10.84
CA ASN A 236 -13.87 -2.42 -10.21
C ASN A 236 -15.22 -2.43 -10.90
N LEU A 237 -15.28 -2.46 -12.25
CA LEU A 237 -16.57 -2.58 -12.96
C LEU A 237 -17.26 -3.89 -12.64
N SER A 238 -16.52 -5.00 -12.58
CA SER A 238 -17.08 -6.30 -12.22
C SER A 238 -17.64 -6.30 -10.81
N LEU A 239 -16.90 -5.76 -9.84
CA LEU A 239 -17.35 -5.63 -8.45
C LEU A 239 -18.59 -4.72 -8.33
N LEU A 240 -18.62 -3.59 -9.02
CA LEU A 240 -19.76 -2.67 -9.03
C LEU A 240 -20.99 -3.30 -9.68
N ALA A 241 -20.82 -4.08 -10.76
CA ALA A 241 -21.92 -4.80 -11.41
C ALA A 241 -22.51 -5.87 -10.48
N VAL A 242 -21.64 -6.70 -9.86
CA VAL A 242 -22.06 -7.71 -8.87
C VAL A 242 -22.77 -7.03 -7.70
N TYR A 243 -22.21 -5.95 -7.18
CA TYR A 243 -22.80 -5.17 -6.09
C TYR A 243 -24.19 -4.64 -6.48
N PHE A 244 -24.30 -3.98 -7.64
CA PHE A 244 -25.56 -3.39 -8.10
C PHE A 244 -26.69 -4.43 -8.21
N VAL A 245 -26.39 -5.59 -8.77
CA VAL A 245 -27.35 -6.69 -8.86
C VAL A 245 -27.75 -7.18 -7.47
N PHE A 246 -26.74 -7.43 -6.61
CA PHE A 246 -26.98 -7.94 -5.26
C PHE A 246 -27.77 -6.94 -4.40
N ASP A 247 -27.38 -5.65 -4.43
CA ASP A 247 -28.08 -4.59 -3.69
C ASP A 247 -29.51 -4.38 -4.22
N THR A 248 -29.74 -4.48 -5.53
CA THR A 248 -31.09 -4.40 -6.12
C THR A 248 -31.98 -5.53 -5.64
N ILE A 249 -31.45 -6.76 -5.55
CA ILE A 249 -32.21 -7.91 -5.02
C ILE A 249 -32.58 -7.70 -3.55
N ARG A 250 -31.64 -7.17 -2.74
CA ARG A 250 -31.89 -6.84 -1.32
C ARG A 250 -32.87 -5.69 -1.17
N TYR A 251 -32.70 -4.62 -1.96
CA TYR A 251 -33.56 -3.44 -1.95
C TYR A 251 -35.03 -3.76 -2.26
N ARG A 252 -35.29 -4.73 -3.15
CA ARG A 252 -36.66 -5.18 -3.45
C ARG A 252 -37.38 -5.84 -2.26
N LYS A 253 -36.64 -6.26 -1.23
CA LYS A 253 -37.16 -6.88 0.00
C LYS A 253 -37.33 -5.86 1.13
N GLU A 254 -36.87 -4.62 0.93
CA GLU A 254 -37.02 -3.55 1.92
C GLU A 254 -38.44 -2.96 1.88
N ASP A 255 -38.88 -2.43 3.01
CA ASP A 255 -40.08 -1.61 3.08
C ASP A 255 -39.79 -0.25 2.40
N LYS A 256 -40.40 -0.05 1.23
CA LYS A 256 -40.19 1.16 0.43
C LYS A 256 -40.69 2.42 1.10
N GLU A 257 -41.80 2.37 1.82
CA GLU A 257 -42.34 3.54 2.54
C GLU A 257 -41.38 3.99 3.63
N LYS A 258 -40.78 3.03 4.35
CA LYS A 258 -39.77 3.30 5.38
C LYS A 258 -38.47 3.87 4.78
N VAL A 259 -37.98 3.28 3.68
CA VAL A 259 -36.69 3.66 3.08
C VAL A 259 -36.78 4.98 2.34
N GLU A 260 -37.89 5.26 1.63
CA GLU A 260 -38.07 6.45 0.81
C GLU A 260 -38.69 7.63 1.59
N ALA A 261 -39.11 7.44 2.83
CA ALA A 261 -39.57 8.51 3.67
C ALA A 261 -38.46 9.57 3.81
N LEU A 262 -38.71 10.77 3.30
CA LEU A 262 -37.77 11.88 3.46
C LEU A 262 -37.68 12.28 4.94
N PRO A 263 -36.50 12.69 5.43
CA PRO A 263 -36.41 13.31 6.76
C PRO A 263 -37.24 14.60 6.80
N GLU A 264 -37.79 14.92 7.96
CA GLU A 264 -38.57 16.15 8.18
C GLU A 264 -37.79 17.43 7.83
N VAL A 265 -36.47 17.39 7.98
CA VAL A 265 -35.54 18.47 7.60
C VAL A 265 -34.66 18.00 6.43
N SER A 266 -34.87 18.60 5.25
CA SER A 266 -34.03 18.37 4.08
C SER A 266 -32.73 19.15 4.21
N GLU A 267 -31.61 18.44 4.41
CA GLU A 267 -30.29 19.04 4.29
C GLU A 267 -29.84 19.01 2.82
N PRO A 268 -29.54 20.18 2.22
CA PRO A 268 -29.02 20.20 0.85
C PRO A 268 -27.64 19.50 0.79
N PHE A 269 -27.37 18.90 -0.36
CA PHE A 269 -26.06 18.33 -0.61
C PHE A 269 -24.98 19.43 -0.51
N SER A 270 -24.01 19.26 0.36
CA SER A 270 -22.92 20.22 0.54
C SER A 270 -21.59 19.52 0.79
N LEU A 271 -20.56 20.03 0.16
CA LEU A 271 -19.18 19.65 0.34
C LEU A 271 -18.49 20.72 1.19
N LYS A 272 -18.07 20.34 2.39
CA LYS A 272 -17.35 21.22 3.31
C LYS A 272 -15.86 20.89 3.32
N GLY A 273 -15.01 21.91 3.48
CA GLY A 273 -13.56 21.71 3.54
C GLY A 273 -12.91 21.48 2.18
N SER A 274 -13.50 21.97 1.08
CA SER A 274 -12.99 21.78 -0.29
C SER A 274 -11.56 22.26 -0.53
N ILE A 275 -11.05 23.22 0.27
CA ILE A 275 -9.65 23.66 0.23
C ILE A 275 -8.67 22.49 0.42
N ASN A 276 -9.08 21.43 1.12
CA ASN A 276 -8.25 20.26 1.35
C ASN A 276 -7.96 19.47 0.07
N PHE A 277 -8.78 19.58 -0.98
CA PHE A 277 -8.44 19.00 -2.28
C PHE A 277 -7.19 19.67 -2.90
N LEU A 278 -7.01 20.97 -2.68
CA LEU A 278 -5.79 21.66 -3.10
C LEU A 278 -4.58 21.14 -2.32
N TRP A 279 -4.71 20.95 -1.01
CA TRP A 279 -3.60 20.43 -0.19
C TRP A 279 -3.27 18.97 -0.56
N LEU A 280 -4.26 18.14 -0.87
CA LEU A 280 -4.05 16.78 -1.40
C LEU A 280 -3.33 16.81 -2.74
N LEU A 281 -3.74 17.67 -3.66
CA LEU A 281 -3.06 17.82 -4.95
C LEU A 281 -1.59 18.23 -4.78
N LEU A 282 -1.29 19.13 -3.84
CA LEU A 282 0.08 19.53 -3.54
C LEU A 282 0.89 18.41 -2.89
N VAL A 283 0.29 17.53 -2.07
CA VAL A 283 0.95 16.32 -1.57
C VAL A 283 1.31 15.40 -2.74
N ILE A 284 0.38 15.16 -3.68
CA ILE A 284 0.64 14.38 -4.90
C ILE A 284 1.83 14.98 -5.66
N PHE A 285 1.82 16.29 -5.84
CA PHE A 285 2.90 17.01 -6.51
C PHE A 285 4.24 16.82 -5.78
N CYS A 286 4.27 16.97 -4.45
CA CYS A 286 5.48 16.75 -3.67
C CYS A 286 6.04 15.32 -3.87
N VAL A 287 5.18 14.30 -3.84
CA VAL A 287 5.61 12.91 -4.04
C VAL A 287 6.12 12.67 -5.45
N ALA A 288 5.42 13.20 -6.46
CA ALA A 288 5.77 12.97 -7.88
C ALA A 288 7.05 13.70 -8.33
N VAL A 289 7.36 14.86 -7.72
CA VAL A 289 8.37 15.79 -8.23
C VAL A 289 9.58 15.93 -7.30
N LEU A 290 9.41 15.82 -5.99
CA LEU A 290 10.47 16.04 -5.01
C LEU A 290 11.18 14.73 -4.59
N ASP A 291 11.46 13.84 -5.55
CA ASP A 291 12.24 12.64 -5.30
C ASP A 291 13.74 13.01 -5.21
N PRO A 292 14.42 12.77 -4.07
CA PRO A 292 15.84 13.11 -3.94
C PRO A 292 16.76 12.39 -4.94
N SER A 293 16.34 11.23 -5.44
CA SER A 293 17.13 10.43 -6.39
C SER A 293 17.07 10.96 -7.85
N LYS A 294 16.18 11.90 -8.14
CA LYS A 294 15.96 12.43 -9.49
C LYS A 294 15.95 13.95 -9.51
N PRO A 295 16.47 14.58 -10.57
CA PRO A 295 16.33 16.03 -10.71
C PRO A 295 14.85 16.41 -10.90
N VAL A 296 14.48 17.58 -10.37
CA VAL A 296 13.15 18.14 -10.59
C VAL A 296 12.94 18.39 -12.09
N PRO A 297 11.82 17.93 -12.68
CA PRO A 297 11.59 18.04 -14.12
C PRO A 297 11.81 19.47 -14.67
N GLY A 298 12.65 19.57 -15.70
CA GLY A 298 13.02 20.84 -16.32
C GLY A 298 14.12 21.62 -15.60
N THR A 299 14.77 21.04 -14.60
CA THR A 299 15.90 21.64 -13.86
C THR A 299 16.97 20.60 -13.57
N ASP A 300 18.19 21.06 -13.21
CA ASP A 300 19.26 20.19 -12.68
C ASP A 300 19.24 20.09 -11.14
N TRP A 301 18.22 20.66 -10.49
CA TRP A 301 18.12 20.70 -9.05
C TRP A 301 17.54 19.41 -8.49
N HIS A 302 18.21 18.83 -7.49
CA HIS A 302 17.75 17.69 -6.72
C HIS A 302 17.20 18.17 -5.37
N ALA A 303 16.05 17.62 -4.98
CA ALA A 303 15.50 17.92 -3.67
C ALA A 303 16.41 17.39 -2.56
N PRO A 304 16.74 18.20 -1.52
CA PRO A 304 17.48 17.69 -0.38
C PRO A 304 16.77 16.51 0.29
N HIS A 305 17.53 15.64 0.95
CA HIS A 305 16.97 14.56 1.75
C HIS A 305 15.92 15.09 2.74
N PHE A 306 14.79 14.42 2.85
CA PHE A 306 13.62 14.76 3.67
C PHE A 306 12.89 16.07 3.29
N PHE A 307 13.29 16.78 2.26
CA PHE A 307 12.57 18.00 1.85
C PHE A 307 11.13 17.72 1.45
N ARG A 308 10.89 16.61 0.75
CA ARG A 308 9.56 16.12 0.38
C ARG A 308 8.70 15.85 1.62
N GLU A 309 9.25 15.16 2.61
CA GLU A 309 8.57 14.81 3.86
C GLU A 309 8.22 16.06 4.68
N VAL A 310 9.14 17.03 4.77
CA VAL A 310 8.89 18.33 5.42
C VAL A 310 7.76 19.08 4.72
N CYS A 311 7.75 19.11 3.38
CA CYS A 311 6.65 19.73 2.61
C CYS A 311 5.31 19.04 2.89
N MET A 312 5.28 17.71 2.93
CA MET A 312 4.05 16.96 3.22
C MET A 312 3.54 17.24 4.64
N PHE A 313 4.41 17.26 5.66
CA PHE A 313 4.02 17.62 7.03
C PHE A 313 3.56 19.08 7.13
N ALA A 314 4.21 20.00 6.41
CA ALA A 314 3.79 21.40 6.34
C ALA A 314 2.38 21.54 5.75
N LEU A 315 2.08 20.83 4.65
CA LEU A 315 0.75 20.81 4.03
C LEU A 315 -0.32 20.24 4.98
N ALA A 316 0.00 19.19 5.73
CA ALA A 316 -0.88 18.67 6.78
C ALA A 316 -1.13 19.72 7.87
N GLY A 317 -0.09 20.43 8.32
CA GLY A 317 -0.19 21.53 9.27
C GLY A 317 -1.06 22.67 8.74
N ILE A 318 -0.87 23.09 7.49
CA ILE A 318 -1.69 24.11 6.82
C ILE A 318 -3.15 23.65 6.76
N SER A 319 -3.42 22.38 6.43
CA SER A 319 -4.77 21.82 6.46
C SER A 319 -5.41 21.92 7.85
N LEU A 320 -4.66 21.66 8.92
CA LEU A 320 -5.15 21.79 10.29
C LEU A 320 -5.52 23.25 10.63
N LEU A 321 -4.77 24.22 10.13
CA LEU A 321 -4.99 25.65 10.36
C LEU A 321 -6.13 26.21 9.50
N THR A 322 -6.25 25.78 8.25
CA THR A 322 -7.24 26.32 7.29
C THR A 322 -8.60 25.64 7.36
N THR A 323 -8.69 24.47 8.00
CA THR A 323 -9.95 23.71 8.09
C THR A 323 -10.59 23.87 9.46
N SER A 324 -11.89 24.23 9.48
CA SER A 324 -12.67 24.36 10.72
C SER A 324 -12.66 23.05 11.53
N LYS A 325 -12.45 23.18 12.84
CA LYS A 325 -12.56 22.05 13.80
C LYS A 325 -13.94 21.36 13.75
N MET A 326 -15.00 22.10 13.39
CA MET A 326 -16.33 21.54 13.25
C MET A 326 -16.43 20.50 12.14
N ILE A 327 -15.76 20.72 10.97
CA ILE A 327 -15.72 19.76 9.86
C ILE A 327 -15.04 18.46 10.30
N ARG A 328 -13.91 18.56 10.99
CA ARG A 328 -13.19 17.40 11.52
C ARG A 328 -14.00 16.64 12.57
N LYS A 329 -14.76 17.38 13.43
CA LYS A 329 -15.67 16.76 14.40
C LYS A 329 -16.84 16.04 13.70
N GLN A 330 -17.38 16.58 12.62
CA GLN A 330 -18.41 15.93 11.80
C GLN A 330 -17.90 14.61 11.20
N ASN A 331 -16.61 14.57 10.80
CA ASN A 331 -15.94 13.36 10.34
C ASN A 331 -15.50 12.43 11.49
N SER A 332 -15.77 12.77 12.75
CA SER A 332 -15.22 12.06 13.92
C SER A 332 -13.71 11.79 13.76
N PHE A 333 -13.00 12.78 13.20
CA PHE A 333 -11.57 12.67 12.96
C PHE A 333 -10.83 12.57 14.30
N ASN A 334 -9.98 11.56 14.41
CA ASN A 334 -9.04 11.37 15.51
C ASN A 334 -7.72 10.86 14.95
N TYR A 335 -6.70 10.72 15.77
CA TYR A 335 -5.39 10.24 15.35
C TYR A 335 -5.18 8.74 15.62
N GLU A 336 -6.15 8.01 16.15
CA GLU A 336 -5.98 6.62 16.59
C GLU A 336 -5.48 5.72 15.47
N ALA A 337 -6.13 5.76 14.30
CA ALA A 337 -5.77 4.89 13.17
C ALA A 337 -4.35 5.18 12.64
N ILE A 338 -3.96 6.45 12.48
CA ILE A 338 -2.63 6.77 11.99
C ILE A 338 -1.54 6.48 13.03
N LEU A 339 -1.86 6.63 14.34
CA LEU A 339 -0.94 6.25 15.42
C LEU A 339 -0.78 4.73 15.53
N GLU A 340 -1.82 3.96 15.25
CA GLU A 340 -1.73 2.51 15.15
C GLU A 340 -0.74 2.08 14.05
N VAL A 341 -0.92 2.62 12.85
CA VAL A 341 -0.01 2.38 11.72
C VAL A 341 1.42 2.79 12.09
N ALA A 342 1.61 3.99 12.64
CA ALA A 342 2.92 4.46 13.05
C ALA A 342 3.58 3.53 14.09
N ALA A 343 2.81 3.05 15.08
CA ALA A 343 3.31 2.17 16.13
C ALA A 343 3.76 0.80 15.61
N LEU A 344 3.02 0.22 14.66
CA LEU A 344 3.32 -1.11 14.14
C LEU A 344 4.43 -1.07 13.10
N PHE A 345 4.39 -0.10 12.19
CA PHE A 345 5.31 -0.05 11.05
C PHE A 345 6.76 0.25 11.44
N VAL A 346 7.02 0.90 12.58
CA VAL A 346 8.38 1.03 13.07
C VAL A 346 9.05 -0.34 13.29
N GLY A 347 8.33 -1.28 13.89
CA GLY A 347 8.83 -2.65 14.07
C GLY A 347 8.86 -3.44 12.76
N ILE A 348 7.84 -3.30 11.91
CA ILE A 348 7.77 -3.96 10.61
C ILE A 348 9.00 -3.62 9.78
N PHE A 349 9.34 -2.34 9.60
CA PHE A 349 10.48 -1.93 8.79
C PHE A 349 11.82 -2.39 9.36
N ILE A 350 11.98 -2.40 10.69
CA ILE A 350 13.21 -2.93 11.31
C ILE A 350 13.31 -4.44 11.12
N CYS A 351 12.24 -5.18 11.43
CA CYS A 351 12.26 -6.64 11.33
C CYS A 351 12.33 -7.13 9.88
N MET A 352 11.81 -6.37 8.92
CA MET A 352 11.79 -6.71 7.50
C MET A 352 13.17 -6.69 6.84
N GLN A 353 14.15 -6.01 7.43
CA GLN A 353 15.50 -5.92 6.86
C GLN A 353 16.16 -7.30 6.67
N ALA A 354 15.95 -8.24 7.60
CA ALA A 354 16.51 -9.58 7.49
C ALA A 354 15.86 -10.40 6.36
N PRO A 355 14.53 -10.59 6.27
CA PRO A 355 13.91 -11.29 5.15
C PRO A 355 14.20 -10.63 3.80
N VAL A 356 14.26 -9.31 3.70
CA VAL A 356 14.61 -8.62 2.45
C VAL A 356 16.02 -9.00 1.99
N GLN A 357 17.03 -8.98 2.88
CA GLN A 357 18.39 -9.37 2.53
C GLN A 357 18.50 -10.85 2.14
N ILE A 358 17.77 -11.74 2.83
CA ILE A 358 17.72 -13.17 2.46
C ILE A 358 17.11 -13.36 1.07
N LEU A 359 16.01 -12.66 0.77
CA LEU A 359 15.31 -12.78 -0.51
C LEU A 359 16.09 -12.19 -1.67
N ASN A 360 16.86 -11.13 -1.44
CA ASN A 360 17.75 -10.58 -2.47
C ASN A 360 18.79 -11.60 -2.99
N VAL A 361 19.19 -12.55 -2.14
CA VAL A 361 20.14 -13.61 -2.53
C VAL A 361 19.42 -14.90 -2.94
N ASN A 362 18.42 -15.31 -2.18
CA ASN A 362 17.81 -16.64 -2.29
C ASN A 362 16.41 -16.62 -2.95
N GLY A 363 15.89 -15.45 -3.33
CA GLY A 363 14.52 -15.33 -3.85
C GLY A 363 14.27 -16.16 -5.10
N ALA A 364 15.26 -16.27 -6.00
CA ALA A 364 15.17 -17.10 -7.19
C ALA A 364 14.95 -18.60 -6.89
N SER A 365 15.45 -19.08 -5.75
CA SER A 365 15.33 -20.50 -5.35
C SER A 365 13.92 -20.88 -4.87
N LEU A 366 13.02 -19.90 -4.65
CA LEU A 366 11.64 -20.17 -4.22
C LEU A 366 10.76 -20.76 -5.33
N GLY A 367 11.24 -20.82 -6.59
CA GLY A 367 10.48 -21.42 -7.70
C GLY A 367 9.26 -20.63 -8.13
N ILE A 368 9.18 -19.34 -7.76
CA ILE A 368 8.15 -18.40 -8.23
C ILE A 368 8.69 -17.73 -9.49
N ASP A 369 8.36 -18.29 -10.66
CA ASP A 369 8.99 -17.99 -11.95
C ASP A 369 8.02 -17.36 -12.97
N SER A 370 6.74 -17.26 -12.64
CA SER A 370 5.72 -16.79 -13.57
C SER A 370 4.79 -15.76 -12.91
N PRO A 371 4.23 -14.80 -13.70
CA PRO A 371 3.41 -13.71 -13.16
C PRO A 371 2.20 -14.20 -12.36
N TRP A 372 1.50 -15.24 -12.84
CA TRP A 372 0.36 -15.78 -12.12
C TRP A 372 0.74 -16.37 -10.75
N LYS A 373 1.93 -17.01 -10.62
CA LYS A 373 2.43 -17.50 -9.33
C LYS A 373 2.70 -16.33 -8.37
N PHE A 374 3.32 -15.24 -8.87
CA PHE A 374 3.51 -14.02 -8.08
C PHE A 374 2.18 -13.42 -7.63
N TYR A 375 1.18 -13.33 -8.51
CA TYR A 375 -0.14 -12.82 -8.14
C TYR A 375 -0.77 -13.61 -6.99
N TRP A 376 -0.83 -14.94 -7.13
CA TRP A 376 -1.48 -15.78 -6.13
C TRP A 376 -0.68 -15.91 -4.83
N ALA A 377 0.64 -16.04 -4.90
CA ALA A 377 1.48 -16.09 -3.72
C ALA A 377 1.41 -14.79 -2.91
N THR A 378 1.56 -13.63 -3.60
CA THR A 378 1.41 -12.31 -2.98
C THR A 378 -0.01 -12.13 -2.43
N GLY A 379 -1.02 -12.47 -3.21
CA GLY A 379 -2.42 -12.27 -2.83
C GLY A 379 -2.85 -13.11 -1.65
N VAL A 380 -2.51 -14.39 -1.63
CA VAL A 380 -2.83 -15.27 -0.48
C VAL A 380 -2.18 -14.73 0.80
N LEU A 381 -0.91 -14.33 0.73
CA LEU A 381 -0.23 -13.79 1.90
C LEU A 381 -0.83 -12.44 2.31
N SER A 382 -1.11 -11.53 1.37
CA SER A 382 -1.77 -10.24 1.61
C SER A 382 -3.18 -10.36 2.19
N SER A 383 -3.84 -11.48 1.97
CA SER A 383 -5.17 -11.73 2.53
C SER A 383 -5.17 -11.85 4.06
N PHE A 384 -4.08 -12.32 4.65
CA PHE A 384 -3.97 -12.59 6.09
C PHE A 384 -2.94 -11.70 6.79
N LEU A 385 -2.00 -11.15 6.04
CA LEU A 385 -1.00 -10.20 6.53
C LEU A 385 -1.26 -8.84 5.91
N ASP A 386 -0.70 -7.80 6.50
CA ASP A 386 -0.76 -6.47 5.91
C ASP A 386 -0.16 -6.47 4.49
N ASN A 387 -0.85 -5.83 3.56
CA ASN A 387 -0.50 -5.83 2.14
C ASN A 387 0.84 -5.13 1.84
N ALA A 388 1.24 -4.16 2.64
CA ALA A 388 2.45 -3.38 2.41
C ALA A 388 3.74 -4.20 2.62
N PRO A 389 3.99 -4.86 3.77
CA PRO A 389 5.15 -5.72 3.93
C PRO A 389 5.12 -6.94 2.99
N THR A 390 3.93 -7.47 2.69
CA THR A 390 3.77 -8.57 1.73
C THR A 390 4.26 -8.16 0.34
N TYR A 391 3.89 -6.99 -0.14
CA TYR A 391 4.37 -6.45 -1.41
C TYR A 391 5.90 -6.41 -1.47
N VAL A 392 6.55 -5.90 -0.42
CA VAL A 392 8.01 -5.78 -0.37
C VAL A 392 8.69 -7.14 -0.46
N VAL A 393 8.21 -8.12 0.28
CA VAL A 393 8.74 -9.49 0.26
C VAL A 393 8.73 -10.05 -1.17
N PHE A 394 7.61 -9.94 -1.89
CA PHE A 394 7.51 -10.45 -3.26
C PHE A 394 8.21 -9.57 -4.29
N PHE A 395 8.31 -8.27 -4.08
CA PHE A 395 9.10 -7.36 -4.90
C PHE A 395 10.57 -7.78 -4.91
N GLU A 396 11.18 -7.98 -3.73
CA GLU A 396 12.57 -8.41 -3.61
C GLU A 396 12.77 -9.84 -4.13
N THR A 397 11.79 -10.72 -3.92
CA THR A 397 11.80 -12.08 -4.52
C THR A 397 11.84 -12.02 -6.04
N ALA A 398 11.02 -11.18 -6.66
CA ALA A 398 10.97 -11.03 -8.12
C ALA A 398 12.22 -10.34 -8.67
N LYS A 399 12.79 -9.41 -7.92
CA LYS A 399 14.07 -8.75 -8.27
C LYS A 399 15.21 -9.78 -8.30
N ALA A 400 15.28 -10.66 -7.29
CA ALA A 400 16.27 -11.73 -7.22
C ALA A 400 16.08 -12.82 -8.30
N ALA A 401 14.85 -13.05 -8.76
CA ALA A 401 14.57 -14.00 -9.85
C ALA A 401 15.12 -13.55 -11.21
N GLY A 402 15.54 -12.27 -11.31
CA GLY A 402 16.09 -11.70 -12.53
C GLY A 402 15.03 -11.24 -13.53
N THR A 403 15.49 -10.61 -14.61
CA THR A 403 14.61 -9.96 -15.59
C THR A 403 14.74 -10.65 -16.95
N ASN A 404 13.66 -11.31 -17.37
CA ASN A 404 13.49 -11.74 -18.76
C ASN A 404 12.52 -10.77 -19.43
N GLY A 405 13.02 -9.83 -20.26
CA GLY A 405 12.19 -8.83 -20.94
C GLY A 405 12.27 -7.43 -20.33
N THR A 406 11.17 -6.66 -20.41
CA THR A 406 11.12 -5.30 -19.87
C THR A 406 11.21 -5.30 -18.34
N ALA A 407 12.13 -4.50 -17.81
CA ALA A 407 12.37 -4.38 -16.38
C ALA A 407 11.97 -2.99 -15.84
N VAL A 408 11.34 -2.99 -14.69
CA VAL A 408 11.00 -1.77 -13.92
C VAL A 408 11.58 -1.92 -12.51
N ALA A 409 12.44 -1.02 -12.11
CA ALA A 409 13.13 -1.06 -10.82
C ALA A 409 13.85 -2.42 -10.55
N GLY A 410 14.39 -3.04 -11.60
CA GLY A 410 15.08 -4.34 -11.52
C GLY A 410 14.15 -5.55 -11.42
N VAL A 411 12.85 -5.38 -11.57
CA VAL A 411 11.84 -6.45 -11.57
C VAL A 411 11.24 -6.59 -12.97
N ASN A 412 10.99 -7.83 -13.42
CA ASN A 412 10.24 -8.06 -14.65
C ASN A 412 8.86 -7.37 -14.56
N GLU A 413 8.51 -6.58 -15.59
CA GLU A 413 7.33 -5.71 -15.56
C GLU A 413 6.03 -6.48 -15.32
N VAL A 414 5.83 -7.63 -15.97
CA VAL A 414 4.60 -8.43 -15.80
C VAL A 414 4.53 -9.05 -14.40
N SER A 415 5.66 -9.43 -13.82
CA SER A 415 5.74 -9.89 -12.43
C SER A 415 5.44 -8.76 -11.45
N LEU A 416 5.91 -7.54 -11.74
CA LEU A 416 5.60 -6.35 -10.93
C LEU A 416 4.11 -6.01 -10.98
N VAL A 417 3.47 -6.10 -12.16
CA VAL A 417 2.01 -6.00 -12.30
C VAL A 417 1.32 -7.03 -11.41
N ALA A 418 1.73 -8.29 -11.49
CA ALA A 418 1.15 -9.39 -10.74
C ALA A 418 1.25 -9.18 -9.22
N ILE A 419 2.43 -8.79 -8.73
CA ILE A 419 2.67 -8.48 -7.31
C ILE A 419 1.80 -7.30 -6.86
N SER A 420 1.77 -6.24 -7.66
CA SER A 420 0.99 -5.02 -7.33
C SER A 420 -0.50 -5.33 -7.23
N LEU A 421 -1.05 -6.04 -8.19
CA LEU A 421 -2.47 -6.44 -8.18
C LEU A 421 -2.77 -7.46 -7.07
N GLY A 422 -1.88 -8.44 -6.86
CA GLY A 422 -2.04 -9.44 -5.80
C GLY A 422 -2.08 -8.80 -4.42
N ALA A 423 -1.14 -7.89 -4.12
CA ALA A 423 -1.09 -7.19 -2.85
C ALA A 423 -2.33 -6.33 -2.61
N VAL A 424 -2.74 -5.51 -3.61
CA VAL A 424 -3.83 -4.56 -3.46
C VAL A 424 -5.19 -5.25 -3.51
N PHE A 425 -5.46 -6.12 -4.50
CA PHE A 425 -6.79 -6.67 -4.70
C PHE A 425 -7.14 -7.75 -3.67
N MET A 426 -6.19 -8.61 -3.33
CA MET A 426 -6.44 -9.68 -2.38
C MET A 426 -6.27 -9.23 -0.92
N GLY A 427 -5.74 -8.04 -0.64
CA GLY A 427 -5.86 -7.39 0.66
C GLY A 427 -7.32 -7.18 1.11
N ALA A 428 -8.27 -7.20 0.16
CA ALA A 428 -9.70 -7.17 0.42
C ALA A 428 -10.30 -8.48 0.94
N MET A 429 -9.55 -9.59 0.94
CA MET A 429 -10.08 -10.93 1.27
C MET A 429 -10.46 -11.08 2.74
N THR A 430 -9.84 -10.32 3.63
CA THR A 430 -10.12 -10.35 5.08
C THR A 430 -10.18 -8.93 5.65
N TYR A 431 -10.64 -8.81 6.89
CA TYR A 431 -10.63 -7.54 7.60
C TYR A 431 -9.22 -7.04 7.96
N ILE A 432 -8.24 -7.93 8.02
CA ILE A 432 -6.86 -7.64 8.46
C ILE A 432 -5.88 -7.48 7.30
N GLY A 433 -6.27 -7.80 6.06
CA GLY A 433 -5.38 -7.71 4.90
C GLY A 433 -5.02 -6.27 4.48
N ASN A 434 -5.78 -5.27 4.93
CA ASN A 434 -5.47 -3.85 4.75
C ASN A 434 -6.09 -3.03 5.89
N GLY A 435 -5.35 -2.05 6.42
CA GLY A 435 -5.77 -1.22 7.55
C GLY A 435 -7.17 -0.60 7.45
N PRO A 436 -7.57 0.02 6.33
CA PRO A 436 -8.91 0.62 6.18
C PRO A 436 -10.06 -0.40 6.28
N ASN A 437 -9.84 -1.69 6.04
CA ASN A 437 -10.88 -2.71 6.13
C ASN A 437 -11.44 -2.81 7.55
N PHE A 438 -10.55 -2.95 8.53
CA PHE A 438 -10.94 -3.05 9.94
C PHE A 438 -11.56 -1.75 10.45
N MET A 439 -11.02 -0.60 10.04
CA MET A 439 -11.54 0.72 10.37
C MET A 439 -13.00 0.89 9.89
N VAL A 440 -13.28 0.51 8.64
CA VAL A 440 -14.62 0.60 8.05
C VAL A 440 -15.59 -0.35 8.75
N LYS A 441 -15.16 -1.57 9.08
CA LYS A 441 -15.94 -2.51 9.90
C LYS A 441 -16.31 -1.89 11.24
N ALA A 442 -15.35 -1.35 11.98
CA ALA A 442 -15.58 -0.75 13.29
C ALA A 442 -16.51 0.48 13.21
N ILE A 443 -16.40 1.31 12.16
CA ILE A 443 -17.32 2.43 11.94
C ILE A 443 -18.74 1.92 11.67
N ALA A 444 -18.91 0.87 10.87
CA ALA A 444 -20.22 0.29 10.57
C ALA A 444 -20.88 -0.29 11.83
N GLU A 445 -20.13 -1.01 12.66
CA GLU A 445 -20.63 -1.59 13.92
C GLU A 445 -21.02 -0.51 14.94
N LYS A 446 -20.25 0.58 15.04
CA LYS A 446 -20.63 1.77 15.84
C LYS A 446 -21.92 2.45 15.33
N ASN A 447 -22.29 2.25 14.08
CA ASN A 447 -23.56 2.70 13.50
C ASN A 447 -24.65 1.63 13.51
N ASN A 448 -24.56 0.62 14.40
CA ASN A 448 -25.50 -0.47 14.60
C ASN A 448 -25.70 -1.39 13.41
N ILE A 449 -24.74 -1.46 12.47
CA ILE A 449 -24.77 -2.43 11.39
C ILE A 449 -24.05 -3.69 11.85
N ARG A 450 -24.78 -4.80 11.87
CA ARG A 450 -24.20 -6.11 12.20
C ARG A 450 -23.32 -6.61 11.07
N MET A 451 -22.01 -6.43 11.22
CA MET A 451 -21.05 -6.96 10.27
C MET A 451 -20.85 -8.48 10.47
N PRO A 452 -20.57 -9.24 9.39
CA PRO A 452 -20.25 -10.64 9.53
C PRO A 452 -18.97 -10.85 10.35
N SER A 453 -18.89 -12.02 10.99
CA SER A 453 -17.64 -12.45 11.66
C SER A 453 -16.49 -12.53 10.67
N PHE A 454 -15.27 -12.70 11.16
CA PHE A 454 -14.08 -12.83 10.30
C PHE A 454 -14.27 -13.89 9.20
N PHE A 455 -14.68 -15.11 9.58
CA PHE A 455 -14.93 -16.18 8.60
C PHE A 455 -16.18 -15.94 7.74
N GLY A 456 -17.19 -15.24 8.28
CA GLY A 456 -18.36 -14.82 7.53
C GLY A 456 -18.01 -13.82 6.42
N PHE A 457 -17.12 -12.86 6.72
CA PHE A 457 -16.60 -11.93 5.71
C PHE A 457 -15.76 -12.68 4.64
N MET A 458 -14.89 -13.60 5.06
CA MET A 458 -14.13 -14.45 4.14
C MET A 458 -15.03 -15.25 3.19
N ALA A 459 -16.18 -15.74 3.65
CA ALA A 459 -17.13 -16.42 2.76
C ALA A 459 -17.65 -15.49 1.66
N TYR A 460 -17.95 -14.22 1.96
CA TYR A 460 -18.32 -13.23 0.95
C TYR A 460 -17.15 -12.93 0.00
N SER A 461 -15.98 -12.69 0.52
CA SER A 461 -14.80 -12.38 -0.30
C SER A 461 -14.39 -13.57 -1.18
N CYS A 462 -14.40 -14.79 -0.65
CA CYS A 462 -14.15 -15.99 -1.46
C CYS A 462 -15.20 -16.19 -2.56
N ALA A 463 -16.47 -15.93 -2.29
CA ALA A 463 -17.53 -16.07 -3.28
C ALA A 463 -17.46 -15.01 -4.42
N VAL A 464 -16.90 -13.82 -4.14
CA VAL A 464 -16.89 -12.69 -5.08
C VAL A 464 -15.49 -12.46 -5.65
N LEU A 465 -14.48 -12.28 -4.79
CA LEU A 465 -13.14 -11.89 -5.23
C LEU A 465 -12.36 -13.04 -5.88
N LEU A 466 -12.48 -14.29 -5.37
CA LEU A 466 -11.72 -15.39 -5.96
C LEU A 466 -12.12 -15.68 -7.43
N PRO A 467 -13.42 -15.78 -7.79
CA PRO A 467 -13.79 -15.93 -9.20
C PRO A 467 -13.29 -14.80 -10.09
N LEU A 468 -13.39 -13.55 -9.61
CA LEU A 468 -12.89 -12.40 -10.37
C LEU A 468 -11.37 -12.42 -10.50
N SER A 469 -10.64 -12.81 -9.45
CA SER A 469 -9.18 -12.97 -9.47
C SER A 469 -8.73 -14.08 -10.41
N ILE A 470 -9.47 -15.18 -10.48
CA ILE A 470 -9.22 -16.27 -11.45
C ILE A 470 -9.37 -15.74 -12.87
N VAL A 471 -10.47 -15.04 -13.17
CA VAL A 471 -10.69 -14.45 -14.49
C VAL A 471 -9.59 -13.45 -14.85
N LEU A 472 -9.24 -12.56 -13.90
CA LEU A 472 -8.17 -11.58 -14.09
C LEU A 472 -6.83 -12.27 -14.40
N THR A 473 -6.51 -13.35 -13.68
CA THR A 473 -5.27 -14.13 -13.90
C THR A 473 -5.22 -14.64 -15.35
N PHE A 474 -6.29 -15.26 -15.82
CA PHE A 474 -6.33 -15.81 -17.20
C PHE A 474 -6.32 -14.74 -18.29
N VAL A 475 -6.86 -13.56 -18.01
CA VAL A 475 -6.96 -12.49 -19.03
C VAL A 475 -5.68 -11.66 -19.11
N PHE A 476 -4.98 -11.44 -17.99
CA PHE A 476 -3.89 -10.46 -17.92
C PHE A 476 -2.54 -11.03 -17.49
N LEU A 477 -2.47 -12.23 -16.88
CA LEU A 477 -1.25 -12.73 -16.26
C LEU A 477 -0.80 -14.13 -16.78
N VAL A 478 -1.56 -14.74 -17.64
CA VAL A 478 -1.24 -15.97 -18.40
C VAL A 478 -1.17 -15.61 -19.87
#